data_885a4e5a55f5754b70bbff89aa1b7257
#
_entry.id   885a4e5a55f5754b70bbff89aa1b7257
#
_cell.length_a   1.000
_cell.length_b   1.000
_cell.length_c   1.000
_cell.angle_alpha   90.00
_cell.angle_beta   90.00
_cell.angle_gamma   90.00
#
_symmetry.space_group_name_H-M   'P 1'
#
loop_
_entity.id
_entity.type
_entity.pdbx_description
1 polymer ?
#
loop_
_entity_poly.entity_id
_entity_poly.type
_entity_poly.pdbx_seq_one_letter_code
_entity_poly.pdbx_strand_id
1 'polypeptide(L)'
;KADSVAGFPIGKIREHSLKLLSAGVIGGTLLMAPVSGLKYLPKTSQQIEKLPEPLPPMSPWGTLKSFVEDKLGKAPNQIPREIEKQLEQKVSETYNIPAKVSLEGERLNLVYGLIGAEQHLRRYPGDTLSQHGSLEDQKEGIAPGLGAWGYFAPSKEALDESLIETEKWYVVAQTLYLPDWGKRQPYLKNWYKYRKMIVINTLNGKAVVGAIADAGPAAWTGKHFGGSPEVMDHLGGARYKKGPVLFLFVDDPDNKIPLGPVEAEDYNN
;
A
#
# COMPACT_ATOMS: atom_id res chain seq x y z
N LYS A 1 52.12 20.78 27.32
CA LYS A 1 52.40 21.09 25.91
C LYS A 1 51.14 21.08 25.16
N ALA A 2 50.80 22.27 24.82
CA ALA A 2 49.69 22.72 23.99
C ALA A 2 49.92 22.39 22.50
N ASP A 3 48.89 22.65 21.77
CA ASP A 3 48.81 22.91 20.33
C ASP A 3 48.01 21.82 19.56
N SER A 4 47.09 22.12 18.69
CA SER A 4 46.58 23.39 18.17
C SER A 4 45.22 23.11 17.52
N VAL A 5 44.35 24.09 17.67
CA VAL A 5 43.07 24.18 16.98
C VAL A 5 43.32 24.57 15.51
N ALA A 6 42.81 23.80 14.56
CA ALA A 6 42.75 24.24 13.18
C ALA A 6 41.29 24.48 12.80
N GLY A 7 40.92 25.76 12.65
CA GLY A 7 39.64 26.25 12.23
C GLY A 7 39.37 25.99 10.75
N PHE A 8 38.12 25.65 10.43
CA PHE A 8 37.61 25.63 9.06
C PHE A 8 37.11 27.03 8.66
N PRO A 9 37.39 27.48 7.45
CA PRO A 9 36.97 28.80 7.01
C PRO A 9 35.50 28.78 6.53
N ILE A 10 34.74 29.64 7.16
CA ILE A 10 33.42 30.07 6.67
C ILE A 10 33.67 31.03 5.50
N GLY A 11 33.26 30.66 4.31
CA GLY A 11 33.31 31.57 3.20
C GLY A 11 32.75 31.07 1.92
N LYS A 12 31.61 31.66 1.54
CA LYS A 12 30.95 31.78 0.24
C LYS A 12 29.67 30.96 0.06
N ILE A 13 28.64 31.43 0.73
CA ILE A 13 27.28 31.40 0.18
C ILE A 13 27.24 32.41 -0.97
N ARG A 14 27.14 31.93 -2.18
CA ARG A 14 26.89 32.75 -3.36
C ARG A 14 25.42 32.61 -3.75
N GLU A 15 24.72 33.72 -3.52
CA GLU A 15 23.65 34.31 -4.27
C GLU A 15 23.44 33.76 -5.68
N HIS A 16 22.40 32.98 -5.86
CA HIS A 16 21.68 32.79 -7.10
C HIS A 16 20.18 32.65 -6.81
N SER A 17 19.59 33.75 -6.38
CA SER A 17 18.14 33.87 -6.32
C SER A 17 17.80 35.33 -6.47
N LEU A 18 17.53 35.77 -7.69
CA LEU A 18 16.80 36.99 -8.01
C LEU A 18 16.94 37.31 -9.51
N LYS A 19 16.19 36.58 -10.33
CA LYS A 19 15.84 37.04 -11.68
C LYS A 19 14.51 36.45 -12.09
N LEU A 20 13.46 36.96 -11.52
CA LEU A 20 12.10 36.81 -12.06
C LEU A 20 11.22 37.82 -11.32
N LEU A 21 11.18 39.04 -11.80
CA LEU A 21 10.11 40.02 -11.61
C LEU A 21 10.51 41.33 -12.29
N SER A 22 10.22 41.45 -13.59
CA SER A 22 10.03 42.72 -14.21
C SER A 22 9.22 42.57 -15.50
N ALA A 23 7.92 42.35 -15.34
CA ALA A 23 6.98 42.71 -16.39
C ALA A 23 6.63 44.19 -16.18
N GLY A 24 7.39 45.05 -16.81
CA GLY A 24 7.19 46.49 -16.76
C GLY A 24 5.91 46.89 -17.48
N VAL A 25 5.11 47.63 -16.78
CA VAL A 25 4.03 48.46 -17.35
C VAL A 25 4.67 49.53 -18.24
N ILE A 26 4.50 49.42 -19.55
CA ILE A 26 4.81 50.49 -20.49
C ILE A 26 3.54 51.32 -20.66
N GLY A 27 3.49 52.41 -19.94
CA GLY A 27 2.55 53.50 -20.18
C GLY A 27 2.88 54.20 -21.50
N GLY A 28 2.02 54.01 -22.49
CA GLY A 28 2.19 54.67 -23.78
C GLY A 28 1.81 56.14 -23.74
N THR A 29 2.77 57.02 -24.06
CA THR A 29 2.49 58.39 -24.47
C THR A 29 2.08 58.41 -25.94
N LEU A 30 0.83 58.77 -26.20
CA LEU A 30 0.34 59.02 -27.54
C LEU A 30 1.02 60.31 -28.09
N LEU A 31 1.90 60.17 -29.09
CA LEU A 31 2.33 61.25 -29.95
C LEU A 31 1.44 61.21 -31.17
N MET A 32 0.65 62.29 -31.34
CA MET A 32 -0.13 62.57 -32.54
C MET A 32 0.79 62.91 -33.72
N ALA A 33 0.85 62.06 -34.71
CA ALA A 33 1.42 62.33 -36.01
C ALA A 33 0.35 62.16 -37.09
N PRO A 34 0.34 62.96 -38.16
CA PRO A 34 -0.77 63.03 -39.09
C PRO A 34 -0.88 61.79 -39.98
N VAL A 35 -2.12 61.33 -40.13
CA VAL A 35 -2.53 60.21 -40.94
C VAL A 35 -2.33 60.45 -42.41
N SER A 36 -1.33 59.83 -43.02
CA SER A 36 -1.28 59.63 -44.49
C SER A 36 -0.49 58.39 -44.79
N GLY A 37 -1.17 57.30 -45.09
CA GLY A 37 -0.50 56.05 -45.53
C GLY A 37 -0.94 54.74 -44.90
N LEU A 38 -2.23 54.56 -44.62
CA LEU A 38 -2.78 53.24 -44.27
C LEU A 38 -3.01 52.42 -45.54
N LYS A 39 -1.94 51.74 -46.01
CA LYS A 39 -2.08 50.57 -46.90
C LYS A 39 -1.12 49.48 -46.38
N TYR A 40 -1.73 48.33 -46.09
CA TYR A 40 -1.07 47.10 -45.62
C TYR A 40 -0.70 47.03 -44.13
N LEU A 41 -1.70 46.83 -43.28
CA LEU A 41 -1.49 46.07 -42.04
C LEU A 41 -1.56 44.58 -42.40
N PRO A 42 -0.53 43.77 -42.13
CA PRO A 42 -0.64 42.36 -42.21
C PRO A 42 -1.67 41.93 -41.15
N LYS A 43 -2.67 41.12 -41.53
CA LYS A 43 -3.55 40.43 -40.60
C LYS A 43 -2.68 39.46 -39.79
N THR A 44 -2.16 39.91 -38.69
CA THR A 44 -1.60 39.00 -37.67
C THR A 44 -2.77 38.28 -37.08
N SER A 45 -3.11 37.12 -37.66
CA SER A 45 -3.89 36.12 -36.96
C SER A 45 -3.05 35.72 -35.73
N GLN A 46 -3.37 36.31 -34.59
CA GLN A 46 -2.90 35.79 -33.31
C GLN A 46 -3.47 34.37 -33.21
N GLN A 47 -2.67 33.38 -33.55
CA GLN A 47 -2.90 32.02 -33.04
C GLN A 47 -2.84 32.15 -31.51
N ILE A 48 -4.02 32.19 -30.89
CA ILE A 48 -4.13 31.96 -29.46
C ILE A 48 -3.63 30.54 -29.29
N GLU A 49 -2.37 30.40 -28.88
CA GLU A 49 -1.82 29.13 -28.48
C GLU A 49 -2.73 28.59 -27.35
N LYS A 50 -3.57 27.60 -27.69
CA LYS A 50 -4.48 26.98 -26.74
C LYS A 50 -3.60 26.45 -25.60
N LEU A 51 -3.67 27.06 -24.44
CA LEU A 51 -3.02 26.52 -23.25
C LEU A 51 -3.37 25.05 -23.17
N PRO A 52 -2.40 24.15 -22.94
CA PRO A 52 -2.68 22.74 -22.77
C PRO A 52 -3.75 22.58 -21.70
N GLU A 53 -4.78 21.82 -22.01
CA GLU A 53 -5.84 21.52 -21.05
C GLU A 53 -5.18 20.87 -19.82
N PRO A 54 -5.59 21.25 -18.60
CA PRO A 54 -5.06 20.61 -17.39
C PRO A 54 -5.29 19.09 -17.50
N LEU A 55 -4.23 18.33 -17.24
CA LEU A 55 -4.33 16.87 -17.23
C LEU A 55 -5.45 16.45 -16.25
N PRO A 56 -6.25 15.46 -16.61
CA PRO A 56 -7.27 14.96 -15.70
C PRO A 56 -6.63 14.52 -14.38
N PRO A 57 -7.30 14.71 -13.25
CA PRO A 57 -6.78 14.29 -11.94
C PRO A 57 -6.46 12.79 -11.99
N MET A 58 -5.33 12.41 -11.41
CA MET A 58 -4.95 11.00 -11.29
C MET A 58 -5.99 10.27 -10.43
N SER A 59 -6.33 9.03 -10.82
CA SER A 59 -7.17 8.18 -9.98
C SER A 59 -6.54 7.98 -8.58
N PRO A 60 -7.34 7.65 -7.55
CA PRO A 60 -6.81 7.35 -6.21
C PRO A 60 -5.71 6.30 -6.25
N TRP A 61 -5.90 5.21 -7.00
CA TRP A 61 -4.86 4.22 -7.22
C TRP A 61 -3.62 4.80 -7.91
N GLY A 62 -3.79 5.61 -8.95
CA GLY A 62 -2.67 6.27 -9.64
C GLY A 62 -1.84 7.14 -8.70
N THR A 63 -2.50 7.85 -7.79
CA THR A 63 -1.87 8.67 -6.76
C THR A 63 -1.09 7.83 -5.75
N LEU A 64 -1.69 6.73 -5.24
CA LEU A 64 -1.02 5.81 -4.33
C LEU A 64 0.15 5.10 -5.02
N LYS A 65 -0.02 4.65 -6.26
CA LYS A 65 1.03 4.01 -7.04
C LYS A 65 2.24 4.91 -7.21
N SER A 66 2.03 6.17 -7.63
CA SER A 66 3.11 7.15 -7.76
C SER A 66 3.83 7.40 -6.44
N PHE A 67 3.10 7.46 -5.32
CA PHE A 67 3.68 7.58 -3.99
C PHE A 67 4.55 6.37 -3.63
N VAL A 68 4.07 5.16 -3.88
CA VAL A 68 4.84 3.91 -3.63
C VAL A 68 6.13 3.91 -4.46
N GLU A 69 6.06 4.23 -5.75
CA GLU A 69 7.21 4.25 -6.64
C GLU A 69 8.25 5.31 -6.21
N ASP A 70 7.82 6.50 -5.78
CA ASP A 70 8.70 7.58 -5.36
C ASP A 70 9.32 7.36 -3.97
N LYS A 71 8.52 6.90 -2.99
CA LYS A 71 8.94 6.86 -1.58
C LYS A 71 9.41 5.50 -1.08
N LEU A 72 8.90 4.40 -1.64
CA LEU A 72 9.22 3.07 -1.14
C LEU A 72 10.25 2.34 -2.02
N GLY A 73 10.36 2.73 -3.29
CA GLY A 73 11.26 2.07 -4.23
C GLY A 73 10.80 0.67 -4.64
N LYS A 74 11.67 -0.06 -5.35
CA LYS A 74 11.32 -1.36 -5.94
C LYS A 74 11.53 -2.55 -5.00
N ALA A 75 12.32 -2.40 -3.96
CA ALA A 75 12.65 -3.48 -3.03
C ALA A 75 12.00 -3.25 -1.67
N PRO A 76 11.44 -4.30 -1.05
CA PRO A 76 10.93 -4.23 0.31
C PRO A 76 11.99 -3.77 1.30
N ASN A 77 11.67 -2.78 2.11
CA ASN A 77 12.54 -2.25 3.15
C ASN A 77 11.72 -1.67 4.31
N GLN A 78 12.41 -1.28 5.38
CA GLN A 78 11.77 -0.51 6.46
C GLN A 78 11.47 0.90 5.95
N ILE A 79 10.27 1.38 6.26
CA ILE A 79 9.77 2.69 5.86
C ILE A 79 10.02 3.70 6.98
N PRO A 80 10.56 4.91 6.70
CA PRO A 80 10.64 5.97 7.70
C PRO A 80 9.26 6.35 8.24
N ARG A 81 9.19 6.70 9.53
CA ARG A 81 7.90 7.00 10.22
C ARG A 81 7.10 8.12 9.57
N GLU A 82 7.78 9.10 8.99
CA GLU A 82 7.14 10.22 8.28
C GLU A 82 6.41 9.73 7.02
N ILE A 83 6.97 8.71 6.37
CA ILE A 83 6.38 8.07 5.19
C ILE A 83 5.24 7.13 5.61
N GLU A 84 5.35 6.45 6.76
CA GLU A 84 4.29 5.57 7.27
C GLU A 84 2.94 6.29 7.40
N LYS A 85 2.93 7.51 8.00
CA LYS A 85 1.69 8.30 8.14
C LYS A 85 1.08 8.72 6.81
N GLN A 86 1.92 9.10 5.86
CA GLN A 86 1.45 9.43 4.51
C GLN A 86 0.89 8.20 3.80
N LEU A 87 1.51 7.03 4.00
CA LEU A 87 1.04 5.77 3.46
C LEU A 87 -0.32 5.37 4.04
N GLU A 88 -0.50 5.44 5.37
CA GLU A 88 -1.78 5.21 6.05
C GLU A 88 -2.90 6.05 5.44
N GLN A 89 -2.65 7.36 5.30
CA GLN A 89 -3.63 8.29 4.74
C GLN A 89 -3.97 7.92 3.28
N LYS A 90 -2.96 7.74 2.43
CA LYS A 90 -3.18 7.43 1.01
C LYS A 90 -3.89 6.09 0.80
N VAL A 91 -3.54 5.06 1.56
CA VAL A 91 -4.23 3.77 1.50
C VAL A 91 -5.69 3.93 1.95
N SER A 92 -5.91 4.64 3.05
CA SER A 92 -7.28 4.87 3.56
C SER A 92 -8.14 5.64 2.57
N GLU A 93 -7.59 6.68 1.93
CA GLU A 93 -8.29 7.46 0.89
C GLU A 93 -8.54 6.65 -0.38
N THR A 94 -7.60 5.76 -0.76
CA THR A 94 -7.70 4.98 -1.99
C THR A 94 -8.77 3.88 -1.90
N TYR A 95 -8.92 3.24 -0.74
CA TYR A 95 -9.79 2.07 -0.58
C TYR A 95 -10.97 2.31 0.37
N ASN A 96 -11.11 3.52 0.90
CA ASN A 96 -12.10 3.86 1.92
C ASN A 96 -12.08 2.91 3.13
N ILE A 97 -10.88 2.52 3.55
CA ILE A 97 -10.63 1.60 4.68
C ILE A 97 -9.66 2.25 5.65
N PRO A 98 -9.97 2.32 6.95
CA PRO A 98 -9.06 2.88 7.96
C PRO A 98 -7.79 2.01 8.09
N ALA A 99 -6.76 2.33 7.30
CA ALA A 99 -5.50 1.59 7.28
C ALA A 99 -4.48 2.17 8.27
N LYS A 100 -3.78 1.30 9.01
CA LYS A 100 -2.79 1.66 10.02
C LYS A 100 -1.53 0.81 9.90
N VAL A 101 -0.36 1.44 10.06
CA VAL A 101 0.94 0.75 10.19
C VAL A 101 1.12 0.19 11.61
N SER A 102 0.54 0.88 12.60
CA SER A 102 0.53 0.45 13.99
C SER A 102 -0.88 0.56 14.54
N LEU A 103 -1.36 -0.46 15.23
CA LEU A 103 -2.69 -0.51 15.82
C LEU A 103 -2.58 -0.91 17.29
N GLU A 104 -3.24 -0.17 18.18
CA GLU A 104 -3.23 -0.40 19.64
C GLU A 104 -1.82 -0.56 20.25
N GLY A 105 -0.82 0.08 19.66
CA GLY A 105 0.59 0.01 20.07
C GLY A 105 1.39 -1.14 19.46
N GLU A 106 0.75 -2.08 18.77
CA GLU A 106 1.41 -3.20 18.10
C GLU A 106 1.70 -2.88 16.62
N ARG A 107 2.75 -3.50 16.09
CA ARG A 107 3.16 -3.35 14.69
C ARG A 107 3.91 -4.57 14.18
N LEU A 108 3.90 -4.76 12.87
CA LEU A 108 4.76 -5.74 12.20
C LEU A 108 6.14 -5.15 11.92
N ASN A 109 7.12 -6.02 11.65
CA ASN A 109 8.47 -5.60 11.26
C ASN A 109 8.49 -4.86 9.92
N LEU A 110 7.60 -5.23 9.01
CA LEU A 110 7.48 -4.65 7.67
C LEU A 110 6.02 -4.38 7.34
N VAL A 111 5.79 -3.32 6.57
CA VAL A 111 4.50 -2.96 5.97
C VAL A 111 4.55 -2.98 4.43
N TYR A 112 5.75 -3.07 3.87
CA TYR A 112 6.00 -3.28 2.45
C TYR A 112 6.90 -4.50 2.29
N GLY A 113 6.43 -5.53 1.60
CA GLY A 113 7.11 -6.80 1.54
C GLY A 113 6.69 -7.67 0.36
N LEU A 114 7.23 -8.88 0.32
CA LEU A 114 6.84 -9.90 -0.65
C LEU A 114 5.82 -10.84 -0.01
N ILE A 115 4.61 -10.89 -0.57
CA ILE A 115 3.63 -11.94 -0.27
C ILE A 115 3.91 -13.17 -1.15
N GLY A 116 3.62 -14.36 -0.64
CA GLY A 116 3.67 -15.59 -1.42
C GLY A 116 2.52 -16.52 -1.11
N ALA A 117 2.22 -17.41 -2.08
CA ALA A 117 1.12 -18.36 -1.96
C ALA A 117 1.34 -19.32 -0.77
N GLU A 118 0.27 -19.56 -0.05
CA GLU A 118 0.14 -20.56 1.02
C GLU A 118 -0.93 -21.59 0.63
N GLN A 119 -0.94 -22.74 1.33
CA GLN A 119 -1.94 -23.80 1.16
C GLN A 119 -3.16 -23.49 2.02
N HIS A 120 -4.30 -24.10 1.72
CA HIS A 120 -5.46 -24.06 2.64
C HIS A 120 -5.08 -24.54 4.03
N LEU A 121 -5.61 -23.91 5.06
CA LEU A 121 -5.49 -24.36 6.45
C LEU A 121 -6.65 -25.29 6.81
N ARG A 122 -6.40 -26.28 7.67
CA ARG A 122 -7.46 -27.16 8.16
C ARG A 122 -8.41 -26.40 9.07
N ARG A 123 -9.69 -26.37 8.69
CA ARG A 123 -10.73 -25.62 9.42
C ARG A 123 -11.20 -26.35 10.69
N TYR A 124 -11.23 -27.68 10.64
CA TYR A 124 -11.67 -28.54 11.76
C TYR A 124 -10.99 -29.92 11.69
N PRO A 125 -11.04 -30.72 12.75
CA PRO A 125 -10.52 -32.09 12.72
C PRO A 125 -11.21 -32.96 11.65
N GLY A 126 -10.42 -33.52 10.72
CA GLY A 126 -10.95 -34.29 9.59
C GLY A 126 -11.27 -33.47 8.33
N ASP A 127 -10.97 -32.17 8.31
CA ASP A 127 -11.10 -31.36 7.10
C ASP A 127 -10.19 -31.86 5.98
N THR A 128 -10.70 -31.87 4.76
CA THR A 128 -10.01 -32.36 3.56
C THR A 128 -10.06 -31.32 2.45
N LEU A 129 -9.07 -31.36 1.56
CA LEU A 129 -8.96 -30.43 0.44
C LEU A 129 -10.24 -30.33 -0.41
N SER A 130 -10.93 -31.46 -0.64
CA SER A 130 -12.18 -31.48 -1.43
C SER A 130 -13.34 -30.68 -0.83
N GLN A 131 -13.19 -30.17 0.39
CA GLN A 131 -14.20 -29.34 1.06
C GLN A 131 -13.88 -27.83 0.96
N HIS A 132 -12.76 -27.47 0.32
CA HIS A 132 -12.34 -26.11 0.10
C HIS A 132 -12.61 -25.69 -1.35
N GLY A 133 -13.44 -24.67 -1.51
CA GLY A 133 -13.67 -23.94 -2.75
C GLY A 133 -13.84 -24.75 -4.05
N SER A 134 -13.48 -24.14 -5.14
CA SER A 134 -13.48 -24.76 -6.47
C SER A 134 -12.25 -25.64 -6.70
N LEU A 135 -12.24 -26.41 -7.80
CA LEU A 135 -11.04 -27.15 -8.22
C LEU A 135 -9.82 -26.26 -8.50
N GLU A 136 -10.06 -25.01 -8.88
CA GLU A 136 -8.98 -24.02 -9.03
C GLU A 136 -8.34 -23.67 -7.68
N ASP A 137 -9.17 -23.42 -6.66
CA ASP A 137 -8.70 -23.08 -5.31
C ASP A 137 -7.94 -24.26 -4.70
N GLN A 138 -8.37 -25.51 -4.97
CA GLN A 138 -7.75 -26.73 -4.46
C GLN A 138 -6.33 -27.00 -5.02
N LYS A 139 -5.90 -26.33 -6.08
CA LYS A 139 -4.57 -26.54 -6.70
C LYS A 139 -3.39 -26.28 -5.77
N GLU A 140 -3.55 -25.42 -4.78
CA GLU A 140 -2.47 -25.13 -3.82
C GLU A 140 -2.37 -26.20 -2.73
N GLY A 141 -3.37 -27.08 -2.62
CA GLY A 141 -3.43 -28.15 -1.65
C GLY A 141 -3.80 -27.66 -0.25
N ILE A 142 -3.77 -28.57 0.71
CA ILE A 142 -4.05 -28.30 2.12
C ILE A 142 -2.79 -28.54 2.95
N ALA A 143 -2.52 -27.67 3.91
CA ALA A 143 -1.35 -27.76 4.76
C ALA A 143 -1.33 -29.09 5.54
N PRO A 144 -0.18 -29.77 5.65
CA PRO A 144 -0.07 -31.00 6.43
C PRO A 144 -0.21 -30.75 7.93
N GLY A 145 0.16 -29.56 8.39
CA GLY A 145 0.04 -29.09 9.78
C GLY A 145 -1.13 -28.12 9.98
N LEU A 146 -1.23 -27.63 11.21
CA LEU A 146 -2.19 -26.59 11.60
C LEU A 146 -1.51 -25.23 11.52
N GLY A 147 -2.29 -24.20 11.25
CA GLY A 147 -1.84 -22.82 11.43
C GLY A 147 -1.51 -22.48 12.90
N ALA A 148 -0.94 -21.34 13.15
CA ALA A 148 -0.45 -20.93 14.48
C ALA A 148 -1.52 -20.95 15.59
N TRP A 149 -2.78 -20.85 15.21
CA TRP A 149 -3.93 -20.86 16.14
C TRP A 149 -4.74 -22.17 16.13
N GLY A 150 -4.24 -23.22 15.46
CA GLY A 150 -4.90 -24.51 15.40
C GLY A 150 -6.06 -24.54 14.39
N TYR A 151 -7.09 -25.29 14.70
CA TYR A 151 -8.31 -25.33 13.90
C TYR A 151 -9.13 -24.06 14.08
N PHE A 152 -9.90 -23.69 13.04
CA PHE A 152 -10.84 -22.56 13.10
C PHE A 152 -12.08 -22.94 13.93
N ALA A 153 -12.54 -24.19 13.83
CA ALA A 153 -13.66 -24.73 14.59
C ALA A 153 -13.29 -26.06 15.27
N PRO A 154 -13.90 -26.41 16.39
CA PRO A 154 -13.65 -27.69 17.09
C PRO A 154 -14.21 -28.88 16.33
N SER A 155 -15.21 -28.72 15.47
CA SER A 155 -15.79 -29.76 14.61
C SER A 155 -16.39 -29.15 13.35
N LYS A 156 -16.84 -30.01 12.42
CA LYS A 156 -17.50 -29.57 11.19
C LYS A 156 -18.82 -28.85 11.47
N GLU A 157 -19.57 -29.35 12.45
CA GLU A 157 -20.86 -28.78 12.84
C GLU A 157 -20.75 -27.39 13.48
N ALA A 158 -19.59 -27.10 14.09
CA ALA A 158 -19.27 -25.82 14.70
C ALA A 158 -18.62 -24.82 13.72
N LEU A 159 -18.36 -25.24 12.48
CA LEU A 159 -17.80 -24.37 11.45
C LEU A 159 -18.93 -23.53 10.84
N ASP A 160 -18.95 -22.25 11.15
CA ASP A 160 -19.88 -21.27 10.58
C ASP A 160 -19.29 -20.53 9.38
N GLU A 161 -20.13 -19.73 8.71
CA GLU A 161 -19.76 -18.95 7.52
C GLU A 161 -18.62 -17.95 7.82
N SER A 162 -18.62 -17.34 8.99
CA SER A 162 -17.57 -16.39 9.39
C SER A 162 -16.19 -17.05 9.50
N LEU A 163 -16.14 -18.27 10.02
CA LEU A 163 -14.90 -19.05 10.12
C LEU A 163 -14.45 -19.59 8.75
N ILE A 164 -15.41 -19.94 7.87
CA ILE A 164 -15.13 -20.29 6.48
C ILE A 164 -14.51 -19.09 5.74
N GLU A 165 -15.13 -17.92 5.82
CA GLU A 165 -14.59 -16.70 5.20
C GLU A 165 -13.25 -16.29 5.83
N THR A 166 -13.03 -16.53 7.12
CA THR A 166 -11.74 -16.27 7.79
C THR A 166 -10.63 -17.18 7.24
N GLU A 167 -10.91 -18.45 6.97
CA GLU A 167 -9.94 -19.36 6.34
C GLU A 167 -9.76 -19.01 4.87
N LYS A 168 -10.82 -18.72 4.13
CA LYS A 168 -10.77 -18.35 2.73
C LYS A 168 -9.92 -17.11 2.48
N TRP A 169 -10.06 -16.08 3.29
CA TRP A 169 -9.33 -14.81 3.16
C TRP A 169 -8.20 -14.67 4.18
N TYR A 170 -7.58 -15.79 4.58
CA TYR A 170 -6.49 -15.67 5.53
C TYR A 170 -5.21 -15.14 4.92
N VAL A 171 -4.45 -14.44 5.75
CA VAL A 171 -3.11 -13.98 5.46
C VAL A 171 -2.14 -14.41 6.55
N VAL A 172 -0.87 -14.43 6.22
CA VAL A 172 0.21 -14.86 7.10
C VAL A 172 1.16 -13.71 7.34
N ALA A 173 1.51 -13.45 8.59
CA ALA A 173 2.45 -12.44 8.99
C ALA A 173 3.56 -13.01 9.88
N GLN A 174 4.79 -12.53 9.70
CA GLN A 174 5.98 -13.00 10.43
C GLN A 174 6.00 -12.56 11.89
N THR A 175 4.94 -12.86 12.65
CA THR A 175 4.81 -12.48 14.06
C THR A 175 5.84 -13.16 14.97
N LEU A 176 6.30 -14.37 14.62
CA LEU A 176 7.35 -15.07 15.35
C LEU A 176 8.71 -14.36 15.35
N TYR A 177 8.91 -13.44 14.40
CA TYR A 177 10.15 -12.67 14.26
C TYR A 177 10.07 -11.27 14.90
N LEU A 178 8.98 -10.97 15.62
CA LEU A 178 8.88 -9.72 16.37
C LEU A 178 9.93 -9.71 17.49
N PRO A 179 10.63 -8.58 17.73
CA PRO A 179 11.76 -8.53 18.68
C PRO A 179 11.40 -8.93 20.10
N ASP A 180 10.16 -8.74 20.51
CA ASP A 180 9.63 -9.01 21.84
C ASP A 180 8.71 -10.23 21.92
N TRP A 181 8.57 -10.99 20.84
CA TRP A 181 7.69 -12.17 20.76
C TRP A 181 7.91 -13.13 21.93
N GLY A 182 9.15 -13.52 22.19
CA GLY A 182 9.48 -14.49 23.26
C GLY A 182 9.07 -14.03 24.65
N LYS A 183 9.02 -12.71 24.91
CA LYS A 183 8.63 -12.12 26.20
C LYS A 183 7.13 -11.91 26.33
N ARG A 184 6.45 -11.63 25.21
CA ARG A 184 5.04 -11.21 25.16
C ARG A 184 4.17 -12.21 24.40
N GLN A 185 4.69 -13.39 24.08
CA GLN A 185 4.06 -14.38 23.20
C GLN A 185 2.61 -14.72 23.58
N PRO A 186 2.22 -14.96 24.85
CA PRO A 186 0.82 -15.24 25.16
C PRO A 186 -0.13 -14.09 24.77
N TYR A 187 0.26 -12.86 25.05
CA TYR A 187 -0.49 -11.66 24.67
C TYR A 187 -0.47 -11.47 23.15
N LEU A 188 0.71 -11.42 22.53
CA LEU A 188 0.85 -11.16 21.09
C LEU A 188 0.13 -12.22 20.26
N LYS A 189 0.23 -13.52 20.65
CA LYS A 189 -0.49 -14.59 19.96
C LYS A 189 -2.00 -14.33 19.94
N ASN A 190 -2.58 -13.93 21.06
CA ASN A 190 -4.01 -13.61 21.13
C ASN A 190 -4.33 -12.32 20.38
N TRP A 191 -3.48 -11.32 20.49
CA TRP A 191 -3.69 -10.01 19.86
C TRP A 191 -3.69 -10.08 18.32
N TYR A 192 -2.76 -10.83 17.72
CA TYR A 192 -2.66 -10.99 16.27
C TYR A 192 -3.71 -11.95 15.67
N LYS A 193 -4.32 -12.81 16.49
CA LYS A 193 -5.31 -13.78 16.01
C LYS A 193 -6.46 -13.08 15.28
N TYR A 194 -6.60 -13.38 14.00
CA TYR A 194 -7.66 -12.88 13.13
C TYR A 194 -7.72 -11.34 13.00
N ARG A 195 -6.64 -10.63 13.34
CA ARG A 195 -6.54 -9.19 13.03
C ARG A 195 -6.66 -8.98 11.53
N LYS A 196 -7.53 -8.03 11.16
CA LYS A 196 -7.74 -7.68 9.76
C LYS A 196 -6.58 -6.87 9.22
N MET A 197 -6.15 -7.23 8.02
CA MET A 197 -5.11 -6.54 7.26
C MET A 197 -5.66 -6.18 5.90
N ILE A 198 -5.37 -4.96 5.41
CA ILE A 198 -5.50 -4.66 4.00
C ILE A 198 -4.18 -5.03 3.31
N VAL A 199 -4.28 -5.83 2.27
CA VAL A 199 -3.16 -6.30 1.44
C VAL A 199 -3.36 -5.78 0.03
N ILE A 200 -2.39 -5.01 -0.47
CA ILE A 200 -2.49 -4.33 -1.76
C ILE A 200 -1.32 -4.75 -2.64
N ASN A 201 -1.59 -5.31 -3.79
CA ASN A 201 -0.57 -5.58 -4.81
C ASN A 201 -0.12 -4.24 -5.43
N THR A 202 1.14 -3.86 -5.19
CA THR A 202 1.69 -2.57 -5.63
C THR A 202 1.90 -2.46 -7.14
N LEU A 203 1.77 -3.56 -7.88
CA LEU A 203 1.91 -3.55 -9.34
C LEU A 203 0.59 -3.20 -10.06
N ASN A 204 -0.56 -3.60 -9.51
CA ASN A 204 -1.85 -3.48 -10.19
C ASN A 204 -2.97 -2.83 -9.35
N GLY A 205 -2.75 -2.57 -8.06
CA GLY A 205 -3.74 -1.96 -7.16
C GLY A 205 -4.85 -2.88 -6.68
N LYS A 206 -4.86 -4.15 -7.05
CA LYS A 206 -5.81 -5.10 -6.48
C LYS A 206 -5.56 -5.26 -4.99
N ALA A 207 -6.60 -5.23 -4.21
CA ALA A 207 -6.53 -5.27 -2.76
C ALA A 207 -7.53 -6.25 -2.15
N VAL A 208 -7.18 -6.74 -0.95
CA VAL A 208 -8.03 -7.65 -0.19
C VAL A 208 -7.93 -7.29 1.29
N VAL A 209 -9.04 -7.39 2.01
CA VAL A 209 -9.03 -7.43 3.48
C VAL A 209 -8.95 -8.90 3.89
N GLY A 210 -7.86 -9.27 4.55
CA GLY A 210 -7.63 -10.63 5.04
C GLY A 210 -7.44 -10.68 6.55
N ALA A 211 -7.62 -11.85 7.15
CA ALA A 211 -7.42 -12.10 8.58
C ALA A 211 -6.10 -12.84 8.84
N ILE A 212 -5.29 -12.39 9.81
CA ILE A 212 -4.06 -13.11 10.18
C ILE A 212 -4.44 -14.46 10.81
N ALA A 213 -4.16 -15.56 10.11
CA ALA A 213 -4.44 -16.91 10.62
C ALA A 213 -3.22 -17.82 10.74
N ASP A 214 -2.04 -17.35 10.36
CA ASP A 214 -0.79 -18.06 10.64
C ASP A 214 0.37 -17.09 10.91
N ALA A 215 1.43 -17.57 11.57
CA ALA A 215 2.54 -16.81 12.14
C ALA A 215 3.85 -16.89 11.32
N GLY A 216 3.79 -17.36 10.08
CA GLY A 216 4.90 -17.41 9.12
C GLY A 216 4.93 -16.19 8.18
N PRO A 217 5.46 -16.36 6.97
CA PRO A 217 6.24 -17.51 6.49
C PRO A 217 7.63 -17.56 7.09
N ALA A 218 8.28 -18.74 6.99
CA ALA A 218 9.67 -18.87 7.45
C ALA A 218 10.62 -17.97 6.62
N ALA A 219 11.60 -17.36 7.30
CA ALA A 219 12.49 -16.36 6.68
C ALA A 219 13.28 -16.91 5.47
N TRP A 220 13.66 -18.20 5.49
CA TRP A 220 14.38 -18.84 4.38
C TRP A 220 13.58 -18.95 3.08
N THR A 221 12.24 -18.78 3.12
CA THR A 221 11.38 -18.78 1.93
C THR A 221 11.55 -17.52 1.05
N GLY A 222 12.17 -16.49 1.61
CA GLY A 222 12.27 -15.16 0.99
C GLY A 222 10.92 -14.49 0.81
N LYS A 223 9.88 -14.92 1.56
CA LYS A 223 8.58 -14.26 1.71
C LYS A 223 8.58 -13.48 3.02
N HIS A 224 7.82 -12.38 3.07
CA HIS A 224 7.55 -11.61 4.28
C HIS A 224 6.13 -11.83 4.79
N PHE A 225 5.23 -12.13 3.84
CA PHE A 225 3.81 -12.39 4.07
C PHE A 225 3.38 -13.62 3.28
N GLY A 226 2.27 -14.21 3.68
CA GLY A 226 1.59 -15.27 2.94
C GLY A 226 0.13 -14.91 2.71
N GLY A 227 -0.47 -15.53 1.71
CA GLY A 227 -1.90 -15.41 1.43
C GLY A 227 -2.49 -16.74 1.02
N SER A 228 -3.73 -17.01 1.43
CA SER A 228 -4.54 -18.13 0.97
C SER A 228 -4.59 -18.21 -0.55
N PRO A 229 -4.99 -19.34 -1.12
CA PRO A 229 -5.19 -19.46 -2.56
C PRO A 229 -6.08 -18.34 -3.13
N GLU A 230 -7.18 -18.01 -2.46
CA GLU A 230 -8.12 -16.97 -2.90
C GLU A 230 -7.55 -15.55 -2.79
N VAL A 231 -6.79 -15.27 -1.74
CA VAL A 231 -6.06 -14.01 -1.62
C VAL A 231 -5.10 -13.84 -2.79
N MET A 232 -4.33 -14.87 -3.09
CA MET A 232 -3.34 -14.81 -4.16
C MET A 232 -4.00 -14.72 -5.55
N ASP A 233 -5.08 -15.48 -5.77
CA ASP A 233 -5.82 -15.42 -7.03
C ASP A 233 -6.41 -14.03 -7.25
N HIS A 234 -7.04 -13.45 -6.24
CA HIS A 234 -7.55 -12.08 -6.36
C HIS A 234 -6.43 -11.08 -6.65
N LEU A 235 -5.32 -11.12 -5.91
CA LEU A 235 -4.22 -10.14 -6.05
C LEU A 235 -3.52 -10.18 -7.41
N GLY A 236 -3.43 -11.34 -8.05
CA GLY A 236 -2.66 -11.44 -9.29
C GLY A 236 -3.07 -12.55 -10.26
N GLY A 237 -4.17 -13.26 -9.97
CA GLY A 237 -4.70 -14.37 -10.77
C GLY A 237 -4.06 -15.72 -10.45
N ALA A 238 -4.64 -16.79 -10.99
CA ALA A 238 -4.35 -18.19 -10.67
C ALA A 238 -2.88 -18.63 -10.75
N ARG A 239 -2.03 -17.85 -11.42
CA ARG A 239 -0.57 -18.12 -11.52
C ARG A 239 0.27 -17.20 -10.66
N TYR A 240 -0.34 -16.33 -9.87
CA TYR A 240 0.39 -15.39 -9.02
C TYR A 240 0.90 -16.09 -7.76
N LYS A 241 2.17 -16.43 -7.73
CA LYS A 241 2.79 -17.16 -6.62
C LYS A 241 3.57 -16.28 -5.65
N LYS A 242 3.99 -15.09 -6.07
CA LYS A 242 4.78 -14.16 -5.26
C LYS A 242 4.80 -12.77 -5.88
N GLY A 243 4.72 -11.73 -5.06
CA GLY A 243 4.89 -10.35 -5.53
C GLY A 243 4.92 -9.32 -4.41
N PRO A 244 5.20 -8.05 -4.75
CA PRO A 244 5.29 -6.97 -3.78
C PRO A 244 3.91 -6.50 -3.35
N VAL A 245 3.73 -6.33 -2.03
CA VAL A 245 2.48 -5.85 -1.44
C VAL A 245 2.73 -4.83 -0.33
N LEU A 246 1.78 -3.92 -0.16
CA LEU A 246 1.56 -3.22 1.10
C LEU A 246 0.72 -4.10 2.01
N PHE A 247 1.01 -4.06 3.31
CA PHE A 247 0.38 -4.92 4.31
C PHE A 247 0.16 -4.10 5.60
N LEU A 248 -1.06 -3.56 5.77
CA LEU A 248 -1.40 -2.65 6.86
C LEU A 248 -2.57 -3.21 7.68
N PHE A 249 -2.60 -2.87 8.97
CA PHE A 249 -3.77 -3.18 9.80
C PHE A 249 -5.00 -2.42 9.30
N VAL A 250 -6.17 -3.03 9.48
CA VAL A 250 -7.47 -2.37 9.34
C VAL A 250 -7.97 -2.02 10.75
N ASP A 251 -8.19 -0.72 11.00
CA ASP A 251 -8.74 -0.23 12.26
C ASP A 251 -10.27 -0.36 12.23
N ASP A 252 -10.77 -1.53 12.62
CA ASP A 252 -12.19 -1.91 12.55
C ASP A 252 -12.68 -2.48 13.89
N PRO A 253 -12.78 -1.63 14.93
CA PRO A 253 -13.14 -2.08 16.27
C PRO A 253 -14.57 -2.66 16.35
N ASP A 254 -15.45 -2.23 15.46
CA ASP A 254 -16.84 -2.68 15.38
C ASP A 254 -17.02 -3.93 14.48
N ASN A 255 -15.96 -4.42 13.88
CA ASN A 255 -15.96 -5.56 12.94
C ASN A 255 -16.95 -5.40 11.76
N LYS A 256 -17.04 -4.19 11.20
CA LYS A 256 -17.98 -3.84 10.12
C LYS A 256 -17.42 -4.04 8.72
N ILE A 257 -16.09 -4.04 8.57
CA ILE A 257 -15.41 -4.21 7.29
C ILE A 257 -15.33 -5.70 6.97
N PRO A 258 -15.96 -6.17 5.88
CA PRO A 258 -15.93 -7.59 5.53
C PRO A 258 -14.53 -8.04 5.09
N LEU A 259 -14.26 -9.34 5.21
CA LEU A 259 -13.11 -9.98 4.57
C LEU A 259 -13.39 -10.13 3.07
N GLY A 260 -12.33 -10.14 2.27
CA GLY A 260 -12.42 -10.35 0.82
C GLY A 260 -11.92 -9.18 -0.01
N PRO A 261 -12.20 -9.19 -1.32
CA PRO A 261 -11.79 -8.17 -2.27
C PRO A 261 -12.29 -6.78 -1.92
N VAL A 262 -11.44 -5.78 -2.15
CA VAL A 262 -11.79 -4.35 -2.07
C VAL A 262 -11.27 -3.62 -3.30
N GLU A 263 -12.07 -2.70 -3.80
CA GLU A 263 -11.72 -1.90 -4.97
C GLU A 263 -11.24 -0.50 -4.55
N ALA A 264 -10.35 0.06 -5.35
CA ALA A 264 -9.97 1.45 -5.18
C ALA A 264 -11.16 2.35 -5.51
N GLU A 265 -11.36 3.40 -4.73
CA GLU A 265 -12.38 4.41 -5.01
C GLU A 265 -12.13 5.05 -6.38
N ASP A 266 -13.18 5.25 -7.14
CA ASP A 266 -13.16 6.00 -8.40
C ASP A 266 -13.71 7.40 -8.16
N TYR A 267 -12.97 8.46 -8.58
CA TYR A 267 -13.46 9.85 -8.50
C TYR A 267 -14.65 10.15 -9.44
N ASN A 268 -15.15 9.16 -10.16
CA ASN A 268 -16.19 9.33 -11.17
C ASN A 268 -17.59 8.87 -10.74
N ASN A 269 -17.84 8.70 -9.41
CA ASN A 269 -19.18 8.47 -8.88
C ASN A 269 -19.73 9.69 -8.14
#